data_00404b7217ac45b2a2d427f3c012b43f
#
_entry.id   00404b7217ac45b2a2d427f3c012b43f
#
_cell.length_a   1.000
_cell.length_b   1.000
_cell.length_c   1.000
_cell.angle_alpha   90.00
_cell.angle_beta   90.00
_cell.angle_gamma   90.00
#
_symmetry.space_group_name_H-M   'P 1'
#
loop_
_entity.id
_entity.type
_entity.pdbx_description
1 polymer ?
#
loop_
_entity_poly.entity_id
_entity_poly.type
_entity_poly.pdbx_seq_one_letter_code
_entity_poly.pdbx_strand_id
1 'polypeptide(L)'
;MLACSEYGYYQKKGQELLKSYKGNYSIVVSKKAFMLFVISRNGIVAKYPIGYGLNPDKKPKLYANDNRTPEGLYYITEILSMDAPKKSSAYKTLLEMNKIYFKAKDGHYKFGHPEVDLGDNAYGPRFYSISYPNNEDIVRYKEAKKEGLLPIVNGKMPSIGGGIAIHGNNDPDSIGQLASSGCIRMYNDDIIDLEQYIQVGTPVLILSD
;
A
#
# COMPACT_ATOMS: atom_id res chain seq x y z
N MET A 1 20.69 6.55 -7.09
CA MET A 1 20.34 6.01 -8.43
C MET A 1 20.43 4.49 -8.35
N LEU A 2 19.35 3.75 -8.64
CA LEU A 2 19.37 2.29 -8.69
C LEU A 2 20.25 1.84 -9.84
N ALA A 3 21.04 0.77 -9.65
CA ALA A 3 21.88 0.22 -10.72
C ALA A 3 21.02 -0.45 -11.80
N CYS A 4 21.48 -0.51 -13.05
CA CYS A 4 20.76 -1.13 -14.17
C CYS A 4 20.35 -2.61 -13.88
N SER A 5 21.12 -3.30 -13.05
CA SER A 5 20.87 -4.67 -12.59
C SER A 5 19.65 -4.79 -11.66
N GLU A 6 19.36 -3.76 -10.84
CA GLU A 6 18.21 -3.77 -9.90
C GLU A 6 16.90 -3.58 -10.64
N TYR A 7 16.85 -2.71 -11.65
CA TYR A 7 15.65 -2.58 -12.51
C TYR A 7 15.34 -3.89 -13.26
N GLY A 8 16.36 -4.60 -13.74
CA GLY A 8 16.20 -5.91 -14.36
C GLY A 8 15.60 -6.95 -13.42
N TYR A 9 15.94 -6.91 -12.14
CA TYR A 9 15.35 -7.78 -11.12
C TYR A 9 13.85 -7.53 -10.96
N TYR A 10 13.42 -6.28 -10.77
CA TYR A 10 12.00 -5.93 -10.62
C TYR A 10 11.19 -6.26 -11.88
N GLN A 11 11.76 -5.95 -13.05
CA GLN A 11 11.15 -6.30 -14.34
C GLN A 11 10.90 -7.81 -14.45
N LYS A 12 11.89 -8.63 -14.16
CA LYS A 12 11.78 -10.09 -14.20
C LYS A 12 10.69 -10.60 -13.25
N LYS A 13 10.66 -10.09 -12.02
CA LYS A 13 9.62 -10.44 -11.03
C LYS A 13 8.22 -10.13 -11.54
N GLY A 14 7.99 -8.95 -12.07
CA GLY A 14 6.69 -8.57 -12.64
C GLY A 14 6.31 -9.39 -13.86
N GLN A 15 7.26 -9.68 -14.76
CA GLN A 15 7.02 -10.53 -15.93
C GLN A 15 6.69 -11.99 -15.56
N GLU A 16 7.25 -12.51 -14.47
CA GLU A 16 6.90 -13.84 -13.94
C GLU A 16 5.43 -13.91 -13.53
N LEU A 17 4.89 -12.87 -12.89
CA LEU A 17 3.47 -12.82 -12.53
C LEU A 17 2.56 -12.82 -13.77
N LEU A 18 2.99 -12.16 -14.85
CA LEU A 18 2.22 -12.08 -16.09
C LEU A 18 2.16 -13.40 -16.90
N LYS A 19 2.94 -14.43 -16.52
CA LYS A 19 2.82 -15.77 -17.13
C LYS A 19 1.49 -16.45 -16.80
N SER A 20 0.97 -16.23 -15.59
CA SER A 20 -0.29 -16.83 -15.12
C SER A 20 -1.45 -15.83 -15.10
N TYR A 21 -1.19 -14.54 -15.25
CA TYR A 21 -2.20 -13.50 -15.26
C TYR A 21 -2.57 -13.08 -16.67
N LYS A 22 -3.89 -13.02 -16.97
CA LYS A 22 -4.38 -12.66 -18.30
C LYS A 22 -4.36 -11.16 -18.61
N GLY A 23 -4.19 -10.30 -17.62
CA GLY A 23 -4.08 -8.86 -17.82
C GLY A 23 -2.74 -8.44 -18.42
N ASN A 24 -2.61 -7.16 -18.72
CA ASN A 24 -1.44 -6.61 -19.43
C ASN A 24 -0.30 -6.19 -18.51
N TYR A 25 -0.62 -5.89 -17.24
CA TYR A 25 0.32 -5.29 -16.30
C TYR A 25 0.33 -6.02 -14.96
N SER A 26 1.46 -5.96 -14.29
CA SER A 26 1.65 -6.33 -12.89
C SER A 26 2.33 -5.19 -12.14
N ILE A 27 2.16 -5.15 -10.83
CA ILE A 27 2.78 -4.16 -9.95
C ILE A 27 3.87 -4.86 -9.15
N VAL A 28 5.05 -4.23 -9.09
CA VAL A 28 6.13 -4.62 -8.17
C VAL A 28 6.46 -3.43 -7.29
N VAL A 29 6.36 -3.61 -5.98
CA VAL A 29 6.70 -2.61 -4.97
C VAL A 29 8.01 -3.02 -4.33
N SER A 30 9.02 -2.16 -4.40
CA SER A 30 10.30 -2.29 -3.68
C SER A 30 10.28 -1.39 -2.45
N LYS A 31 10.29 -1.99 -1.26
CA LYS A 31 10.40 -1.26 0.01
C LYS A 31 11.79 -0.63 0.15
N LYS A 32 12.83 -1.33 -0.28
CA LYS A 32 14.20 -0.83 -0.26
C LYS A 32 14.37 0.41 -1.13
N ALA A 33 13.83 0.38 -2.34
CA ALA A 33 13.95 1.48 -3.29
C ALA A 33 12.95 2.64 -3.05
N PHE A 34 11.95 2.46 -2.21
CA PHE A 34 10.80 3.37 -2.08
C PHE A 34 10.13 3.64 -3.43
N MET A 35 9.92 2.58 -4.21
CA MET A 35 9.40 2.67 -5.58
C MET A 35 8.32 1.62 -5.84
N LEU A 36 7.33 2.02 -6.61
CA LEU A 36 6.36 1.15 -7.26
C LEU A 36 6.66 1.12 -8.76
N PHE A 37 6.71 -0.07 -9.34
CA PHE A 37 6.95 -0.31 -10.76
C PHE A 37 5.73 -0.93 -11.41
N VAL A 38 5.34 -0.44 -12.57
CA VAL A 38 4.35 -1.07 -13.45
C VAL A 38 5.09 -1.84 -14.53
N ILE A 39 4.83 -3.14 -14.61
CA ILE A 39 5.53 -4.06 -15.48
C ILE A 39 4.56 -4.61 -16.53
N SER A 40 4.94 -4.51 -17.80
CA SER A 40 4.32 -5.20 -18.91
C SER A 40 5.16 -6.41 -19.34
N ARG A 41 4.65 -7.20 -20.31
CA ARG A 41 5.45 -8.29 -20.93
C ARG A 41 6.71 -7.79 -21.62
N ASN A 42 6.74 -6.53 -22.03
CA ASN A 42 7.86 -5.93 -22.77
C ASN A 42 8.84 -5.17 -21.84
N GLY A 43 8.51 -4.97 -20.57
CA GLY A 43 9.37 -4.30 -19.61
C GLY A 43 8.65 -3.38 -18.65
N ILE A 44 9.41 -2.54 -17.95
CA ILE A 44 8.89 -1.50 -17.06
C ILE A 44 8.25 -0.40 -17.91
N VAL A 45 6.99 -0.09 -17.66
CA VAL A 45 6.24 0.95 -18.39
C VAL A 45 6.04 2.22 -17.58
N ALA A 46 6.02 2.12 -16.26
CA ALA A 46 5.95 3.27 -15.36
C ALA A 46 6.64 2.96 -14.02
N LYS A 47 7.02 4.00 -13.30
CA LYS A 47 7.61 3.91 -11.96
C LYS A 47 7.25 5.15 -11.14
N TYR A 48 6.92 4.96 -9.88
CA TYR A 48 6.45 6.01 -8.98
C TYR A 48 7.15 5.92 -7.62
N PRO A 49 7.57 7.04 -7.03
CA PRO A 49 8.04 7.06 -5.66
C PRO A 49 6.87 6.79 -4.69
N ILE A 50 7.16 6.13 -3.59
CA ILE A 50 6.17 5.76 -2.58
C ILE A 50 6.64 6.07 -1.17
N GLY A 51 5.69 6.31 -0.24
CA GLY A 51 5.88 6.15 1.18
C GLY A 51 5.18 4.87 1.67
N TYR A 52 5.64 4.29 2.78
CA TYR A 52 5.03 3.08 3.32
C TYR A 52 5.12 3.01 4.85
N GLY A 53 4.82 1.84 5.43
CA GLY A 53 4.70 1.64 6.88
C GLY A 53 5.83 2.21 7.71
N LEU A 54 5.50 2.98 8.73
CA LEU A 54 6.44 3.80 9.52
C LEU A 54 7.34 2.97 10.46
N ASN A 55 7.11 1.65 10.60
CA ASN A 55 7.93 0.82 11.46
C ASN A 55 9.37 0.71 10.92
N PRO A 56 10.39 1.15 11.68
CA PRO A 56 11.76 1.23 11.19
C PRO A 56 12.45 -0.12 11.00
N ASP A 57 11.90 -1.21 11.55
CA ASP A 57 12.47 -2.56 11.37
C ASP A 57 12.23 -3.14 9.97
N LYS A 58 11.32 -2.50 9.20
CA LYS A 58 10.98 -2.83 7.81
C LYS A 58 10.59 -4.29 7.56
N LYS A 59 10.28 -5.05 8.61
CA LYS A 59 9.78 -6.42 8.49
C LYS A 59 8.38 -6.46 7.86
N PRO A 60 7.93 -7.62 7.36
CA PRO A 60 6.56 -7.76 6.86
C PRO A 60 5.55 -7.54 7.99
N LYS A 61 4.39 -7.00 7.61
CA LYS A 61 3.25 -6.82 8.52
C LYS A 61 2.86 -8.14 9.18
N LEU A 62 2.63 -8.09 10.49
CA LEU A 62 2.32 -9.27 11.29
C LEU A 62 0.97 -9.14 12.01
N TYR A 63 0.64 -7.96 12.56
CA TYR A 63 -0.59 -7.73 13.32
C TYR A 63 -1.14 -6.30 13.12
N ALA A 64 -2.37 -6.07 13.57
CA ALA A 64 -3.01 -4.75 13.48
C ALA A 64 -2.22 -3.70 14.27
N ASN A 65 -2.00 -2.54 13.67
CA ASN A 65 -1.27 -1.40 14.24
C ASN A 65 0.23 -1.63 14.49
N ASP A 66 0.86 -2.62 13.86
CA ASP A 66 2.32 -2.79 13.88
C ASP A 66 3.05 -1.77 12.99
N ASN A 67 2.31 -0.96 12.25
CA ASN A 67 2.80 0.06 11.33
C ASN A 67 3.76 -0.48 10.24
N ARG A 68 3.62 -1.74 9.88
CA ARG A 68 4.39 -2.40 8.83
C ARG A 68 3.56 -2.57 7.57
N THR A 69 4.21 -2.47 6.43
CA THR A 69 3.65 -2.86 5.13
C THR A 69 3.87 -4.36 4.92
N PRO A 70 2.87 -5.11 4.45
CA PRO A 70 3.02 -6.53 4.19
C PRO A 70 3.99 -6.80 3.03
N GLU A 71 4.50 -8.02 2.96
CA GLU A 71 5.37 -8.53 1.89
C GLU A 71 4.80 -9.81 1.32
N GLY A 72 4.92 -9.99 0.01
CA GLY A 72 4.39 -11.15 -0.70
C GLY A 72 3.53 -10.75 -1.90
N LEU A 73 2.80 -11.72 -2.42
CA LEU A 73 1.92 -11.55 -3.57
C LEU A 73 0.49 -11.26 -3.13
N TYR A 74 -0.04 -10.15 -3.62
CA TYR A 74 -1.41 -9.70 -3.42
C TYR A 74 -2.06 -9.39 -4.76
N TYR A 75 -3.35 -9.06 -4.72
CA TYR A 75 -4.14 -8.68 -5.89
C TYR A 75 -4.98 -7.45 -5.56
N ILE A 76 -5.19 -6.57 -6.53
CA ILE A 76 -6.15 -5.47 -6.39
C ILE A 76 -7.54 -6.08 -6.21
N THR A 77 -8.22 -5.73 -5.13
CA THR A 77 -9.56 -6.23 -4.79
C THR A 77 -10.66 -5.20 -4.98
N GLU A 78 -10.31 -3.92 -4.86
CA GLU A 78 -11.27 -2.82 -4.98
C GLU A 78 -10.56 -1.57 -5.51
N ILE A 79 -11.27 -0.79 -6.32
CA ILE A 79 -10.82 0.50 -6.87
C ILE A 79 -11.83 1.56 -6.46
N LEU A 80 -11.42 2.49 -5.59
CA LEU A 80 -12.20 3.63 -5.18
C LEU A 80 -11.62 4.91 -5.81
N SER A 81 -12.51 5.81 -6.26
CA SER A 81 -12.12 6.99 -7.03
C SER A 81 -13.03 8.19 -6.74
N MET A 82 -12.44 9.36 -6.51
CA MET A 82 -13.18 10.61 -6.40
C MET A 82 -13.71 11.12 -7.75
N ASP A 83 -13.24 10.54 -8.87
CA ASP A 83 -13.75 10.85 -10.21
C ASP A 83 -14.83 9.85 -10.67
N ALA A 84 -15.11 8.83 -9.87
CA ALA A 84 -16.22 7.92 -10.15
C ALA A 84 -17.57 8.67 -10.06
N PRO A 85 -18.61 8.16 -10.69
CA PRO A 85 -19.94 8.78 -10.61
C PRO A 85 -20.34 9.01 -9.14
N LYS A 86 -20.76 10.22 -8.77
CA LYS A 86 -21.08 10.63 -7.38
C LYS A 86 -22.11 9.73 -6.67
N LYS A 87 -22.93 9.01 -7.42
CA LYS A 87 -23.92 8.05 -6.88
C LYS A 87 -23.33 6.64 -6.67
N SER A 88 -22.14 6.34 -7.21
CA SER A 88 -21.51 5.03 -7.09
C SER A 88 -21.00 4.76 -5.67
N SER A 89 -20.88 3.48 -5.32
CA SER A 89 -20.22 3.07 -4.06
C SER A 89 -18.76 3.51 -4.03
N ALA A 90 -18.04 3.39 -5.14
CA ALA A 90 -16.63 3.76 -5.24
C ALA A 90 -16.37 5.22 -4.83
N TYR A 91 -17.21 6.16 -5.29
CA TYR A 91 -17.12 7.57 -4.90
C TYR A 91 -17.48 7.77 -3.43
N LYS A 92 -18.66 7.24 -3.03
CA LYS A 92 -19.21 7.49 -1.67
C LYS A 92 -18.31 6.92 -0.58
N THR A 93 -17.80 5.69 -0.78
CA THR A 93 -16.91 5.06 0.20
C THR A 93 -15.62 5.87 0.37
N LEU A 94 -14.95 6.28 -0.71
CA LEU A 94 -13.73 7.07 -0.61
C LEU A 94 -13.97 8.45 0.01
N LEU A 95 -15.07 9.11 -0.36
CA LEU A 95 -15.47 10.39 0.24
C LEU A 95 -15.67 10.25 1.75
N GLU A 96 -16.32 9.18 2.18
CA GLU A 96 -16.58 8.90 3.59
C GLU A 96 -15.29 8.58 4.34
N MET A 97 -14.42 7.76 3.78
CA MET A 97 -13.10 7.45 4.34
C MET A 97 -12.28 8.73 4.54
N ASN A 98 -12.22 9.61 3.54
CA ASN A 98 -11.50 10.88 3.60
C ASN A 98 -12.05 11.86 4.64
N LYS A 99 -13.32 11.73 5.05
CA LYS A 99 -13.96 12.59 6.07
C LYS A 99 -14.00 11.98 7.46
N ILE A 100 -14.12 10.66 7.57
CA ILE A 100 -14.39 10.00 8.85
C ILE A 100 -13.11 9.55 9.53
N TYR A 101 -12.20 8.95 8.79
CA TYR A 101 -11.01 8.31 9.38
C TYR A 101 -9.92 9.30 9.80
N PHE A 102 -9.81 10.44 9.09
CA PHE A 102 -8.79 11.45 9.36
C PHE A 102 -9.41 12.85 9.26
N LYS A 103 -10.11 13.25 10.29
CA LYS A 103 -10.63 14.61 10.43
C LYS A 103 -9.60 15.52 11.07
N ALA A 104 -9.73 16.82 10.83
CA ALA A 104 -8.94 17.80 11.54
C ALA A 104 -8.98 17.55 13.06
N LYS A 105 -7.81 17.57 13.70
CA LYS A 105 -7.60 17.28 15.12
C LYS A 105 -7.79 15.82 15.55
N ASP A 106 -7.86 14.89 14.61
CA ASP A 106 -7.94 13.45 14.88
C ASP A 106 -6.58 12.74 14.88
N GLY A 107 -5.48 13.48 14.84
CA GLY A 107 -4.11 12.95 14.90
C GLY A 107 -3.53 12.60 13.54
N HIS A 108 -4.03 13.15 12.44
CA HIS A 108 -3.40 13.05 11.13
C HIS A 108 -2.43 14.22 10.91
N TYR A 109 -1.22 14.04 11.39
CA TYR A 109 -0.21 15.09 11.38
C TYR A 109 0.72 14.99 10.18
N LYS A 110 1.23 16.16 9.75
CA LYS A 110 2.20 16.28 8.67
C LYS A 110 3.50 15.55 9.03
N PHE A 111 4.08 14.84 8.08
CA PHE A 111 5.35 14.13 8.27
C PHE A 111 6.45 15.10 8.71
N GLY A 112 7.12 14.78 9.81
CA GLY A 112 8.16 15.64 10.39
C GLY A 112 7.64 16.89 11.14
N HIS A 113 6.33 17.13 11.16
CA HIS A 113 5.70 18.32 11.77
C HIS A 113 4.47 17.92 12.61
N PRO A 114 4.68 17.35 13.82
CA PRO A 114 3.58 16.84 14.65
C PRO A 114 2.62 17.93 15.17
N GLU A 115 2.97 19.20 15.01
CA GLU A 115 2.14 20.36 15.34
C GLU A 115 1.16 20.76 14.21
N VAL A 116 1.32 20.21 12.99
CA VAL A 116 0.50 20.52 11.83
C VAL A 116 -0.50 19.40 11.57
N ASP A 117 -1.76 19.62 11.92
CA ASP A 117 -2.87 18.74 11.59
C ASP A 117 -3.29 18.95 10.13
N LEU A 118 -3.26 17.89 9.33
CA LEU A 118 -3.59 17.93 7.90
C LEU A 118 -5.09 17.76 7.62
N GLY A 119 -5.87 17.35 8.61
CA GLY A 119 -7.32 17.18 8.49
C GLY A 119 -7.74 16.11 7.47
N ASP A 120 -8.82 16.41 6.75
CA ASP A 120 -9.43 15.50 5.78
C ASP A 120 -8.53 15.16 4.57
N ASN A 121 -8.97 14.19 3.76
CA ASN A 121 -8.34 13.75 2.50
C ASN A 121 -7.02 12.97 2.64
N ALA A 122 -6.81 12.32 3.76
CA ALA A 122 -5.62 11.50 4.00
C ALA A 122 -5.41 10.35 2.99
N TYR A 123 -6.48 9.88 2.33
CA TYR A 123 -6.43 8.85 1.30
C TYR A 123 -6.34 9.41 -0.13
N GLY A 124 -6.49 10.72 -0.30
CA GLY A 124 -6.39 11.39 -1.60
C GLY A 124 -7.49 11.01 -2.59
N PRO A 125 -7.25 11.18 -3.90
CA PRO A 125 -8.26 11.00 -4.95
C PRO A 125 -8.54 9.53 -5.32
N ARG A 126 -7.67 8.59 -4.95
CA ARG A 126 -7.73 7.16 -5.30
C ARG A 126 -7.33 6.28 -4.15
N PHE A 127 -7.98 5.12 -4.05
CA PHE A 127 -7.69 4.10 -3.07
C PHE A 127 -7.89 2.72 -3.68
N TYR A 128 -6.81 1.93 -3.74
CA TYR A 128 -6.79 0.60 -4.36
C TYR A 128 -6.50 -0.44 -3.28
N SER A 129 -7.54 -1.14 -2.81
CA SER A 129 -7.40 -2.20 -1.81
C SER A 129 -6.61 -3.38 -2.38
N ILE A 130 -5.75 -3.99 -1.57
CA ILE A 130 -5.09 -5.25 -1.91
C ILE A 130 -5.60 -6.40 -1.05
N SER A 131 -5.40 -7.64 -1.49
CA SER A 131 -5.90 -8.87 -0.86
C SER A 131 -5.12 -9.27 0.41
N TYR A 132 -4.75 -8.30 1.25
CA TYR A 132 -4.15 -8.55 2.57
C TYR A 132 -5.26 -8.79 3.62
N PRO A 133 -5.14 -9.77 4.54
CA PRO A 133 -4.09 -10.78 4.60
C PRO A 133 -4.32 -11.94 3.61
N ASN A 134 -3.25 -12.45 3.00
CA ASN A 134 -3.27 -13.69 2.23
C ASN A 134 -3.01 -14.92 3.13
N ASN A 135 -2.95 -16.12 2.54
CA ASN A 135 -2.73 -17.35 3.30
C ASN A 135 -1.36 -17.39 4.00
N GLU A 136 -0.31 -16.83 3.39
CA GLU A 136 1.03 -16.78 3.98
C GLU A 136 1.07 -15.86 5.20
N ASP A 137 0.38 -14.71 5.13
CA ASP A 137 0.23 -13.79 6.27
C ASP A 137 -0.51 -14.47 7.43
N ILE A 138 -1.58 -15.22 7.13
CA ILE A 138 -2.35 -15.94 8.14
C ILE A 138 -1.49 -17.02 8.82
N VAL A 139 -0.68 -17.75 8.06
CA VAL A 139 0.26 -18.74 8.62
C VAL A 139 1.27 -18.06 9.53
N ARG A 140 1.94 -17.01 9.04
CA ARG A 140 2.92 -16.24 9.80
C ARG A 140 2.35 -15.68 11.10
N TYR A 141 1.13 -15.16 11.06
CA TYR A 141 0.44 -14.66 12.26
C TYR A 141 0.15 -15.79 13.26
N LYS A 142 -0.34 -16.95 12.79
CA LYS A 142 -0.63 -18.10 13.68
C LYS A 142 0.62 -18.66 14.34
N GLU A 143 1.73 -18.73 13.61
CA GLU A 143 3.02 -19.16 14.13
C GLU A 143 3.52 -18.19 15.20
N ALA A 144 3.55 -16.89 14.90
CA ALA A 144 3.94 -15.86 15.88
C ALA A 144 3.06 -15.87 17.14
N LYS A 145 1.76 -16.14 16.97
CA LYS A 145 0.85 -16.30 18.11
C LYS A 145 1.20 -17.51 18.96
N LYS A 146 1.51 -18.64 18.33
CA LYS A 146 1.90 -19.89 19.02
C LYS A 146 3.22 -19.72 19.78
N GLU A 147 4.16 -18.99 19.22
CA GLU A 147 5.48 -18.72 19.79
C GLU A 147 5.49 -17.58 20.83
N GLY A 148 4.35 -16.94 21.08
CA GLY A 148 4.25 -15.83 22.03
C GLY A 148 4.93 -14.54 21.58
N LEU A 149 5.15 -14.37 20.28
CA LEU A 149 5.82 -13.21 19.68
C LEU A 149 4.89 -12.01 19.46
N LEU A 150 3.58 -12.19 19.63
CA LEU A 150 2.62 -11.10 19.50
C LEU A 150 2.53 -10.30 20.82
N PRO A 151 2.51 -8.96 20.77
CA PRO A 151 2.40 -8.15 21.97
C PRO A 151 1.01 -8.29 22.61
N ILE A 152 0.93 -7.94 23.91
CA ILE A 152 -0.35 -7.70 24.56
C ILE A 152 -0.53 -6.18 24.65
N VAL A 153 -1.55 -5.67 23.98
CA VAL A 153 -1.90 -4.25 23.97
C VAL A 153 -3.23 -4.06 24.67
N ASN A 154 -3.24 -3.25 25.73
CA ASN A 154 -4.43 -3.04 26.58
C ASN A 154 -5.10 -4.36 27.04
N GLY A 155 -4.29 -5.33 27.45
CA GLY A 155 -4.77 -6.63 27.94
C GLY A 155 -5.27 -7.59 26.87
N LYS A 156 -5.13 -7.25 25.58
CA LYS A 156 -5.59 -8.08 24.46
C LYS A 156 -4.49 -8.29 23.44
N MET A 157 -4.47 -9.47 22.84
CA MET A 157 -3.62 -9.76 21.69
C MET A 157 -4.24 -9.10 20.44
N PRO A 158 -3.48 -8.34 19.63
CA PRO A 158 -3.99 -7.72 18.42
C PRO A 158 -4.36 -8.80 17.38
N SER A 159 -5.37 -8.53 16.56
CA SER A 159 -5.70 -9.35 15.40
C SER A 159 -4.64 -9.19 14.29
N ILE A 160 -4.71 -10.03 13.26
CA ILE A 160 -3.84 -9.89 12.08
C ILE A 160 -4.03 -8.55 11.36
N GLY A 161 -5.22 -7.95 11.47
CA GLY A 161 -5.59 -6.72 10.79
C GLY A 161 -6.05 -6.92 9.36
N GLY A 162 -6.20 -5.80 8.65
CA GLY A 162 -6.67 -5.74 7.26
C GLY A 162 -6.55 -4.33 6.72
N GLY A 163 -7.24 -4.03 5.61
CA GLY A 163 -7.37 -2.67 5.09
C GLY A 163 -6.09 -2.08 4.50
N ILE A 164 -5.18 -2.89 4.00
CA ILE A 164 -3.97 -2.42 3.31
C ILE A 164 -4.32 -2.06 1.86
N ALA A 165 -3.83 -0.91 1.42
CA ALA A 165 -4.09 -0.36 0.10
C ALA A 165 -2.90 0.43 -0.45
N ILE A 166 -2.99 0.74 -1.74
CA ILE A 166 -2.19 1.76 -2.43
C ILE A 166 -3.12 2.97 -2.63
N HIS A 167 -2.74 4.15 -2.16
CA HIS A 167 -3.61 5.33 -2.19
C HIS A 167 -2.85 6.64 -2.31
N GLY A 168 -3.53 7.69 -2.75
CA GLY A 168 -3.04 9.05 -2.67
C GLY A 168 -2.96 9.56 -1.22
N ASN A 169 -2.66 10.82 -1.03
CA ASN A 169 -2.60 11.39 0.32
C ASN A 169 -2.66 12.93 0.29
N ASN A 170 -2.80 13.55 1.46
CA ASN A 170 -2.68 15.00 1.64
C ASN A 170 -1.35 15.43 2.28
N ASP A 171 -0.36 14.51 2.33
CA ASP A 171 0.96 14.73 2.93
C ASP A 171 2.07 14.34 1.94
N PRO A 172 2.37 15.18 0.93
CA PRO A 172 3.37 14.87 -0.09
C PRO A 172 4.78 14.66 0.49
N ASP A 173 5.09 15.26 1.64
CA ASP A 173 6.39 15.11 2.31
C ASP A 173 6.60 13.68 2.86
N SER A 174 5.52 12.89 2.98
CA SER A 174 5.57 11.48 3.39
C SER A 174 6.03 10.52 2.28
N ILE A 175 6.14 10.98 1.03
CA ILE A 175 6.62 10.16 -0.09
C ILE A 175 8.14 10.04 -0.03
N GLY A 176 8.64 8.82 -0.21
CA GLY A 176 10.04 8.48 0.01
C GLY A 176 10.39 8.20 1.48
N GLN A 177 9.38 8.15 2.37
CA GLN A 177 9.56 8.02 3.82
C GLN A 177 8.81 6.81 4.41
N LEU A 178 9.22 6.41 5.61
CA LEU A 178 8.46 5.53 6.47
C LEU A 178 7.42 6.39 7.21
N ALA A 179 6.17 6.38 6.76
CA ALA A 179 5.19 7.38 7.19
C ALA A 179 3.74 6.88 7.34
N SER A 180 3.42 5.64 6.98
CA SER A 180 2.04 5.13 7.04
C SER A 180 1.84 4.09 8.14
N SER A 181 0.59 3.76 8.43
CA SER A 181 0.24 2.63 9.32
C SER A 181 0.30 1.25 8.60
N GLY A 182 0.85 1.21 7.38
CA GLY A 182 1.04 -0.01 6.60
C GLY A 182 0.63 0.10 5.14
N CYS A 183 -0.22 1.06 4.76
CA CYS A 183 -0.57 1.33 3.38
C CYS A 183 0.62 1.90 2.59
N ILE A 184 0.55 1.78 1.27
CA ILE A 184 1.50 2.37 0.32
C ILE A 184 0.91 3.71 -0.12
N ARG A 185 1.61 4.81 0.18
CA ARG A 185 1.23 6.18 -0.19
C ARG A 185 1.92 6.59 -1.48
N MET A 186 1.20 7.31 -2.33
CA MET A 186 1.70 7.89 -3.58
C MET A 186 1.34 9.38 -3.66
N TYR A 187 2.04 10.12 -4.50
CA TYR A 187 1.54 11.45 -4.92
C TYR A 187 0.18 11.31 -5.59
N ASN A 188 -0.67 12.32 -5.44
CA ASN A 188 -2.03 12.26 -5.98
C ASN A 188 -2.07 12.15 -7.51
N ASP A 189 -1.18 12.82 -8.23
CA ASP A 189 -1.08 12.70 -9.67
C ASP A 189 -0.57 11.33 -10.10
N ASP A 190 0.38 10.75 -9.37
CA ASP A 190 0.93 9.42 -9.63
C ASP A 190 -0.10 8.31 -9.43
N ILE A 191 -0.93 8.40 -8.37
CA ILE A 191 -1.98 7.40 -8.12
C ILE A 191 -3.12 7.49 -9.15
N ILE A 192 -3.40 8.68 -9.68
CA ILE A 192 -4.35 8.87 -10.78
C ILE A 192 -3.77 8.24 -12.06
N ASP A 193 -2.50 8.51 -12.37
CA ASP A 193 -1.83 7.92 -13.55
C ASP A 193 -1.75 6.38 -13.46
N LEU A 194 -1.53 5.83 -12.27
CA LEU A 194 -1.51 4.38 -12.04
C LEU A 194 -2.83 3.69 -12.44
N GLU A 195 -3.97 4.38 -12.35
CA GLU A 195 -5.30 3.80 -12.61
C GLU A 195 -5.42 3.15 -14.00
N GLN A 196 -4.77 3.71 -15.03
CA GLN A 196 -4.80 3.17 -16.41
C GLN A 196 -4.16 1.78 -16.54
N TYR A 197 -3.34 1.37 -15.59
CA TYR A 197 -2.59 0.10 -15.62
C TYR A 197 -3.21 -0.99 -14.75
N ILE A 198 -4.20 -0.66 -13.92
CA ILE A 198 -4.77 -1.59 -12.93
C ILE A 198 -6.22 -1.93 -13.21
N GLN A 199 -6.61 -3.10 -12.75
CA GLN A 199 -8.00 -3.54 -12.64
C GLN A 199 -8.11 -4.48 -11.44
N VAL A 200 -9.33 -4.79 -11.00
CA VAL A 200 -9.53 -5.83 -9.97
C VAL A 200 -8.90 -7.14 -10.46
N GLY A 201 -8.09 -7.76 -9.62
CA GLY A 201 -7.29 -8.93 -9.95
C GLY A 201 -5.87 -8.64 -10.44
N THR A 202 -5.47 -7.38 -10.68
CA THR A 202 -4.07 -7.03 -11.01
C THR A 202 -3.13 -7.51 -9.90
N PRO A 203 -2.09 -8.32 -10.21
CA PRO A 203 -1.15 -8.80 -9.21
C PRO A 203 -0.22 -7.69 -8.71
N VAL A 204 -0.01 -7.68 -7.41
CA VAL A 204 0.86 -6.73 -6.68
C VAL A 204 1.84 -7.53 -5.84
N LEU A 205 3.11 -7.51 -6.22
CA LEU A 205 4.20 -8.12 -5.47
C LEU A 205 4.91 -7.07 -4.63
N ILE A 206 4.91 -7.22 -3.32
CA ILE A 206 5.61 -6.33 -2.39
C ILE A 206 6.87 -7.04 -1.89
N LEU A 207 8.02 -6.45 -2.16
CA LEU A 207 9.36 -6.97 -1.85
C LEU A 207 9.99 -6.20 -0.69
N SER A 208 10.71 -6.94 0.16
CA SER A 208 11.59 -6.37 1.20
C SER A 208 12.90 -5.84 0.63
N ASP A 209 13.42 -6.58 -0.35
CA ASP A 209 14.72 -6.48 -1.08
C ASP A 209 15.84 -5.65 -0.45
#